data_8c739b6953df04b882b2361810cb3a18
#
_entry.id   8c739b6953df04b882b2361810cb3a18
#
_cell.length_a   1.000
_cell.length_b   1.000
_cell.length_c   1.000
_cell.angle_alpha   90.00
_cell.angle_beta   90.00
_cell.angle_gamma   90.00
#
_symmetry.space_group_name_H-M   'P 1'
#
loop_
_entity.id
_entity.type
_entity.pdbx_description
1 polymer ?
#
loop_
_entity_poly.entity_id
_entity_poly.type
_entity_poly.pdbx_seq_one_letter_code
_entity_poly.pdbx_strand_id
1 'polypeptide(L)'
;MSYQSMEEAQLRCKKDGIPFWKAVQIEDANERGVTLENSWKQMTGMWQSMLENLDAYEENLVSQSGMVGKDGGQMDAYRENEKPLCGDFMAKVMANALKMGCNNACMKRIVAAPTAGACGVLPAVLVTYYREYQVPEETMIEALYVAAGLGQIIANRAYLAGASGGCQAEIGSGSGMAAGAICHVRGGNSEVIANACAMALKNLMGLVCDPVAGLVEVPCVKRNVGGAVNALAAADMALAGITSKIPIDQVIDAMKEVGDKMDVTLRETGIGGVAGTPAGQAVAEKLGM
;
A
#
# COMPACT_ATOMS: atom_id res chain seq x y z
N MET A 1 -0.79 0.97 24.47
CA MET A 1 -0.11 2.03 23.67
C MET A 1 0.49 1.37 22.45
N SER A 2 0.19 1.86 21.26
CA SER A 2 0.75 1.34 20.01
C SER A 2 2.27 1.55 19.96
N TYR A 3 2.98 0.64 19.27
CA TYR A 3 4.44 0.74 19.13
C TYR A 3 4.84 2.07 18.49
N GLN A 4 5.82 2.75 19.10
CA GLN A 4 6.36 4.00 18.60
C GLN A 4 7.52 3.78 17.61
N SER A 5 8.07 2.56 17.55
CA SER A 5 9.16 2.20 16.67
C SER A 5 9.14 0.70 16.36
N MET A 6 9.78 0.33 15.25
CA MET A 6 10.01 -1.08 14.92
C MET A 6 10.98 -1.74 15.90
N GLU A 7 11.94 -0.98 16.40
CA GLU A 7 12.87 -1.46 17.45
C GLU A 7 12.11 -1.88 18.70
N GLU A 8 11.17 -1.05 19.20
CA GLU A 8 10.33 -1.37 20.35
C GLU A 8 9.52 -2.66 20.11
N ALA A 9 8.89 -2.78 18.94
CA ALA A 9 8.13 -3.97 18.57
C ALA A 9 9.01 -5.24 18.51
N GLN A 10 10.21 -5.14 17.95
CA GLN A 10 11.17 -6.25 17.88
C GLN A 10 11.66 -6.67 19.27
N LEU A 11 11.92 -5.72 20.16
CA LEU A 11 12.28 -6.01 21.55
C LEU A 11 11.15 -6.75 22.27
N ARG A 12 9.89 -6.37 22.04
CA ARG A 12 8.72 -7.06 22.55
C ARG A 12 8.62 -8.48 22.03
N CYS A 13 8.75 -8.67 20.70
CA CYS A 13 8.74 -9.98 20.07
C CYS A 13 9.79 -10.91 20.67
N LYS A 14 11.02 -10.40 20.83
CA LYS A 14 12.14 -11.15 21.43
C LYS A 14 11.89 -11.51 22.89
N LYS A 15 11.38 -10.56 23.70
CA LYS A 15 11.10 -10.76 25.13
C LYS A 15 10.03 -11.82 25.35
N ASP A 16 8.96 -11.78 24.57
CA ASP A 16 7.78 -12.64 24.76
C ASP A 16 7.86 -13.93 23.91
N GLY A 17 8.86 -14.08 23.04
CA GLY A 17 9.01 -15.24 22.16
C GLY A 17 7.88 -15.37 21.12
N ILE A 18 7.30 -14.25 20.66
CA ILE A 18 6.16 -14.23 19.72
C ILE A 18 6.54 -13.55 18.39
N PRO A 19 5.90 -13.92 17.26
CA PRO A 19 6.10 -13.25 15.98
C PRO A 19 5.51 -11.84 16.00
N PHE A 20 5.98 -10.99 15.07
CA PHE A 20 5.60 -9.58 15.00
C PHE A 20 4.08 -9.39 14.82
N TRP A 21 3.43 -10.18 13.94
CA TRP A 21 1.98 -10.11 13.76
C TRP A 21 1.21 -10.33 15.07
N LYS A 22 1.69 -11.28 15.90
CA LYS A 22 1.04 -11.59 17.18
C LYS A 22 1.22 -10.47 18.20
N ALA A 23 2.39 -9.86 18.23
CA ALA A 23 2.64 -8.68 19.06
C ALA A 23 1.70 -7.52 18.66
N VAL A 24 1.51 -7.28 17.36
CA VAL A 24 0.57 -6.28 16.83
C VAL A 24 -0.88 -6.61 17.18
N GLN A 25 -1.31 -7.86 17.04
CA GLN A 25 -2.67 -8.29 17.42
C GLN A 25 -2.96 -8.05 18.91
N ILE A 26 -1.99 -8.39 19.78
CA ILE A 26 -2.13 -8.17 21.23
C ILE A 26 -2.26 -6.68 21.54
N GLU A 27 -1.44 -5.85 20.91
CA GLU A 27 -1.47 -4.41 21.13
C GLU A 27 -2.77 -3.79 20.62
N ASP A 28 -3.25 -4.18 19.40
CA ASP A 28 -4.54 -3.77 18.87
C ASP A 28 -5.70 -4.12 19.82
N ALA A 29 -5.72 -5.35 20.32
CA ALA A 29 -6.75 -5.81 21.25
C ALA A 29 -6.74 -5.01 22.58
N ASN A 30 -5.55 -4.75 23.13
CA ASN A 30 -5.38 -3.96 24.35
C ASN A 30 -5.81 -2.51 24.16
N GLU A 31 -5.38 -1.85 23.10
CA GLU A 31 -5.66 -0.45 22.82
C GLU A 31 -7.16 -0.20 22.62
N ARG A 32 -7.83 -1.12 21.94
CA ARG A 32 -9.27 -1.03 21.66
C ARG A 32 -10.16 -1.63 22.75
N GLY A 33 -9.57 -2.28 23.77
CA GLY A 33 -10.33 -2.93 24.83
C GLY A 33 -11.19 -4.11 24.35
N VAL A 34 -10.71 -4.86 23.34
CA VAL A 34 -11.42 -6.02 22.78
C VAL A 34 -10.65 -7.32 23.03
N THR A 35 -11.31 -8.47 22.83
CA THR A 35 -10.63 -9.76 22.90
C THR A 35 -9.78 -10.01 21.64
N LEU A 36 -8.79 -10.89 21.74
CA LEU A 36 -7.98 -11.33 20.59
C LEU A 36 -8.86 -11.95 19.49
N GLU A 37 -9.91 -12.66 19.87
CA GLU A 37 -10.87 -13.25 18.94
C GLU A 37 -11.66 -12.16 18.18
N ASN A 38 -12.12 -11.12 18.86
CA ASN A 38 -12.82 -10.00 18.23
C ASN A 38 -11.91 -9.18 17.31
N SER A 39 -10.63 -8.96 17.73
CA SER A 39 -9.63 -8.35 16.86
C SER A 39 -9.42 -9.19 15.59
N TRP A 40 -9.24 -10.50 15.73
CA TRP A 40 -9.09 -11.42 14.60
C TRP A 40 -10.29 -11.40 13.65
N LYS A 41 -11.50 -11.49 14.19
CA LYS A 41 -12.74 -11.42 13.40
C LYS A 41 -12.84 -10.12 12.57
N GLN A 42 -12.42 -9.00 13.11
CA GLN A 42 -12.42 -7.74 12.38
C GLN A 42 -11.37 -7.72 11.28
N MET A 43 -10.17 -8.23 11.54
CA MET A 43 -9.12 -8.34 10.53
C MET A 43 -9.55 -9.30 9.39
N THR A 44 -10.22 -10.41 9.74
CA THR A 44 -10.85 -11.31 8.74
C THR A 44 -11.87 -10.56 7.88
N GLY A 45 -12.70 -9.70 8.48
CA GLY A 45 -13.64 -8.87 7.72
C GLY A 45 -12.95 -7.89 6.75
N MET A 46 -11.79 -7.34 7.14
CA MET A 46 -10.96 -6.50 6.25
C MET A 46 -10.41 -7.33 5.08
N TRP A 47 -9.91 -8.53 5.35
CA TRP A 47 -9.43 -9.45 4.33
C TRP A 47 -10.53 -9.80 3.31
N GLN A 48 -11.71 -10.19 3.80
CA GLN A 48 -12.85 -10.49 2.93
C GLN A 48 -13.24 -9.28 2.07
N SER A 49 -13.22 -8.07 2.64
CA SER A 49 -13.50 -6.84 1.88
C SER A 49 -12.46 -6.57 0.78
N MET A 50 -11.19 -6.97 0.96
CA MET A 50 -10.17 -6.89 -0.09
C MET A 50 -10.45 -7.87 -1.24
N LEU A 51 -10.87 -9.10 -0.91
CA LEU A 51 -11.26 -10.10 -1.90
C LEU A 51 -12.48 -9.64 -2.71
N GLU A 52 -13.55 -9.23 -2.00
CA GLU A 52 -14.80 -8.73 -2.60
C GLU A 52 -14.55 -7.50 -3.50
N ASN A 53 -13.65 -6.60 -3.10
CA ASN A 53 -13.31 -5.43 -3.92
C ASN A 53 -12.74 -5.83 -5.27
N LEU A 54 -11.81 -6.79 -5.31
CA LEU A 54 -11.24 -7.26 -6.58
C LEU A 54 -12.29 -7.94 -7.45
N ASP A 55 -13.16 -8.78 -6.85
CA ASP A 55 -14.20 -9.51 -7.57
C ASP A 55 -15.32 -8.59 -8.08
N ALA A 56 -15.51 -7.43 -7.44
CA ALA A 56 -16.47 -6.43 -7.85
C ALA A 56 -16.01 -5.55 -9.03
N TYR A 57 -14.81 -5.79 -9.60
CA TYR A 57 -14.35 -5.04 -10.77
C TYR A 57 -15.25 -5.27 -11.98
N GLU A 58 -15.60 -4.20 -12.66
CA GLU A 58 -16.39 -4.20 -13.89
C GLU A 58 -15.59 -3.51 -15.01
N GLU A 59 -15.25 -4.26 -16.05
CA GLU A 59 -14.36 -3.79 -17.13
C GLU A 59 -14.89 -2.55 -17.85
N ASN A 60 -16.21 -2.42 -17.98
CA ASN A 60 -16.83 -1.31 -18.70
C ASN A 60 -17.12 -0.09 -17.84
N LEU A 61 -16.85 -0.17 -16.54
CA LEU A 61 -17.07 0.94 -15.62
C LEU A 61 -15.99 2.01 -15.82
N VAL A 62 -16.42 3.27 -15.91
CA VAL A 62 -15.56 4.44 -16.06
C VAL A 62 -15.89 5.42 -14.93
N SER A 63 -14.88 6.08 -14.37
CA SER A 63 -15.08 7.12 -13.34
C SER A 63 -15.92 8.28 -13.87
N GLN A 64 -16.53 9.04 -12.97
CA GLN A 64 -17.37 10.18 -13.33
C GLN A 64 -16.59 11.24 -14.14
N SER A 65 -15.31 11.41 -13.90
CA SER A 65 -14.43 12.32 -14.66
C SER A 65 -14.12 11.81 -16.09
N GLY A 66 -14.25 10.50 -16.31
CA GLY A 66 -13.82 9.83 -17.54
C GLY A 66 -12.33 9.50 -17.61
N MET A 67 -11.53 9.84 -16.60
CA MET A 67 -10.07 9.64 -16.62
C MET A 67 -9.62 8.22 -16.30
N VAL A 68 -10.44 7.45 -15.59
CA VAL A 68 -10.13 6.09 -15.10
C VAL A 68 -11.22 5.13 -15.53
N GLY A 69 -10.83 3.91 -15.92
CA GLY A 69 -11.79 2.89 -16.37
C GLY A 69 -11.11 1.57 -16.69
N LYS A 70 -11.10 1.19 -17.92
CA LYS A 70 -10.78 -0.13 -18.49
C LYS A 70 -9.35 -0.68 -18.25
N ASP A 71 -8.47 0.08 -17.60
CA ASP A 71 -7.02 -0.22 -17.52
C ASP A 71 -6.73 -1.62 -16.94
N GLY A 72 -7.51 -2.07 -15.94
CA GLY A 72 -7.35 -3.39 -15.33
C GLY A 72 -7.67 -4.54 -16.29
N GLY A 73 -8.77 -4.43 -17.04
CA GLY A 73 -9.14 -5.41 -18.06
C GLY A 73 -8.17 -5.41 -19.24
N GLN A 74 -7.69 -4.22 -19.67
CA GLN A 74 -6.67 -4.11 -20.71
C GLN A 74 -5.36 -4.81 -20.29
N MET A 75 -4.96 -4.70 -19.01
CA MET A 75 -3.77 -5.37 -18.51
C MET A 75 -3.94 -6.89 -18.44
N ASP A 76 -5.13 -7.39 -18.11
CA ASP A 76 -5.44 -8.82 -18.18
C ASP A 76 -5.41 -9.32 -19.63
N ALA A 77 -6.06 -8.63 -20.54
CA ALA A 77 -6.07 -8.99 -21.96
C ALA A 77 -4.64 -9.03 -22.54
N TYR A 78 -3.80 -8.06 -22.19
CA TYR A 78 -2.39 -8.07 -22.59
C TYR A 78 -1.67 -9.31 -22.06
N ARG A 79 -1.85 -9.62 -20.76
CA ARG A 79 -1.23 -10.77 -20.10
C ARG A 79 -1.65 -12.11 -20.73
N GLU A 80 -2.91 -12.23 -21.14
CA GLU A 80 -3.46 -13.47 -21.72
C GLU A 80 -3.06 -13.70 -23.18
N ASN A 81 -2.84 -12.62 -23.91
CA ASN A 81 -2.54 -12.69 -25.34
C ASN A 81 -1.07 -12.50 -25.70
N GLU A 82 -0.27 -11.98 -24.76
CA GLU A 82 1.13 -11.64 -24.97
C GLU A 82 2.02 -12.21 -23.84
N LYS A 83 3.32 -12.06 -23.99
CA LYS A 83 4.29 -12.41 -22.96
C LYS A 83 4.72 -11.15 -22.18
N PRO A 84 4.20 -10.92 -20.98
CA PRO A 84 4.56 -9.72 -20.21
C PRO A 84 6.05 -9.65 -19.89
N LEU A 85 6.64 -8.46 -20.00
CA LEU A 85 8.06 -8.20 -19.72
C LEU A 85 8.46 -8.57 -18.28
N CYS A 86 7.56 -8.30 -17.32
CA CYS A 86 7.80 -8.58 -15.89
C CYS A 86 7.34 -9.97 -15.46
N GLY A 87 6.95 -10.84 -16.40
CA GLY A 87 6.38 -12.17 -16.11
C GLY A 87 4.90 -12.13 -15.70
N ASP A 88 4.24 -13.29 -15.75
CA ASP A 88 2.80 -13.42 -15.58
C ASP A 88 2.32 -13.02 -14.18
N PHE A 89 3.01 -13.45 -13.13
CA PHE A 89 2.66 -13.10 -11.75
C PHE A 89 2.65 -11.59 -11.52
N MET A 90 3.71 -10.90 -11.95
CA MET A 90 3.79 -9.45 -11.79
C MET A 90 2.72 -8.74 -12.62
N ALA A 91 2.40 -9.24 -13.81
CA ALA A 91 1.33 -8.70 -14.65
C ALA A 91 -0.05 -8.84 -13.98
N LYS A 92 -0.34 -9.96 -13.28
CA LYS A 92 -1.53 -10.13 -12.44
C LYS A 92 -1.58 -9.10 -11.31
N VAL A 93 -0.47 -8.86 -10.63
CA VAL A 93 -0.38 -7.84 -9.56
C VAL A 93 -0.69 -6.46 -10.13
N MET A 94 -0.12 -6.09 -11.28
CA MET A 94 -0.39 -4.82 -11.96
C MET A 94 -1.88 -4.68 -12.34
N ALA A 95 -2.47 -5.71 -12.94
CA ALA A 95 -3.90 -5.73 -13.29
C ALA A 95 -4.78 -5.52 -12.05
N ASN A 96 -4.48 -6.24 -10.97
CA ASN A 96 -5.25 -6.15 -9.73
C ASN A 96 -5.11 -4.78 -9.04
N ALA A 97 -3.93 -4.16 -9.07
CA ALA A 97 -3.74 -2.80 -8.58
C ALA A 97 -4.57 -1.77 -9.37
N LEU A 98 -4.61 -1.90 -10.69
CA LEU A 98 -5.44 -1.07 -11.57
C LEU A 98 -6.93 -1.27 -11.30
N LYS A 99 -7.39 -2.52 -11.16
CA LYS A 99 -8.80 -2.85 -10.86
C LYS A 99 -9.26 -2.22 -9.55
N MET A 100 -8.46 -2.37 -8.49
CA MET A 100 -8.80 -1.80 -7.18
C MET A 100 -8.77 -0.28 -7.17
N GLY A 101 -7.78 0.34 -7.82
CA GLY A 101 -7.75 1.79 -8.01
C GLY A 101 -8.93 2.31 -8.85
N CYS A 102 -9.34 1.57 -9.89
CA CYS A 102 -10.53 1.88 -10.67
C CYS A 102 -11.81 1.78 -9.83
N ASN A 103 -11.95 0.75 -8.99
CA ASN A 103 -13.09 0.61 -8.09
C ASN A 103 -13.20 1.80 -7.12
N ASN A 104 -12.07 2.28 -6.58
CA ASN A 104 -12.06 3.50 -5.77
C ASN A 104 -12.54 4.72 -6.57
N ALA A 105 -11.97 4.95 -7.76
CA ALA A 105 -12.34 6.06 -8.63
C ALA A 105 -13.83 6.02 -9.07
N CYS A 106 -14.39 4.81 -9.15
CA CYS A 106 -15.80 4.57 -9.49
C CYS A 106 -16.72 4.45 -8.27
N MET A 107 -16.28 4.93 -7.10
CA MET A 107 -17.06 5.00 -5.86
C MET A 107 -17.54 3.65 -5.33
N LYS A 108 -16.85 2.56 -5.66
CA LYS A 108 -17.10 1.25 -5.07
C LYS A 108 -16.44 1.13 -3.69
N ARG A 109 -16.89 0.14 -2.91
CA ARG A 109 -16.28 -0.16 -1.60
C ARG A 109 -14.82 -0.58 -1.77
N ILE A 110 -13.93 0.02 -0.98
CA ILE A 110 -12.50 -0.30 -0.90
C ILE A 110 -12.06 -0.46 0.56
N VAL A 111 -10.89 -1.04 0.75
CA VAL A 111 -10.17 -0.98 2.02
C VAL A 111 -9.04 0.05 1.89
N ALA A 112 -9.11 1.12 2.66
CA ALA A 112 -8.04 2.11 2.73
C ALA A 112 -6.84 1.52 3.51
N ALA A 113 -5.70 1.29 2.82
CA ALA A 113 -4.52 0.66 3.41
C ALA A 113 -3.22 1.25 2.84
N PRO A 114 -2.70 2.38 3.39
CA PRO A 114 -3.23 3.12 4.54
C PRO A 114 -4.31 4.15 4.20
N THR A 115 -4.45 4.57 2.94
CA THR A 115 -5.40 5.59 2.47
C THR A 115 -6.20 5.08 1.27
N ALA A 116 -7.25 5.81 0.87
CA ALA A 116 -8.01 5.50 -0.34
C ALA A 116 -7.12 5.59 -1.60
N GLY A 117 -6.19 6.55 -1.64
CA GLY A 117 -5.26 6.72 -2.77
C GLY A 117 -4.29 5.55 -2.95
N ALA A 118 -4.00 4.81 -1.90
CA ALA A 118 -3.12 3.64 -1.92
C ALA A 118 -3.89 2.29 -1.80
N CYS A 119 -5.21 2.30 -1.95
CA CYS A 119 -6.08 1.13 -1.72
C CYS A 119 -5.76 -0.09 -2.58
N GLY A 120 -5.08 0.09 -3.69
CA GLY A 120 -4.71 -0.99 -4.60
C GLY A 120 -3.36 -1.66 -4.28
N VAL A 121 -2.49 -1.04 -3.47
CA VAL A 121 -1.12 -1.55 -3.25
C VAL A 121 -1.11 -2.86 -2.47
N LEU A 122 -1.55 -2.82 -1.21
CA LEU A 122 -1.53 -3.97 -0.32
C LEU A 122 -2.42 -5.12 -0.84
N PRO A 123 -3.69 -4.87 -1.23
CA PRO A 123 -4.53 -5.95 -1.73
C PRO A 123 -4.03 -6.57 -3.03
N ALA A 124 -3.48 -5.78 -3.97
CA ALA A 124 -2.96 -6.35 -5.22
C ALA A 124 -1.82 -7.33 -4.97
N VAL A 125 -0.94 -7.05 -4.02
CA VAL A 125 0.14 -7.97 -3.63
C VAL A 125 -0.43 -9.21 -2.95
N LEU A 126 -1.21 -9.03 -1.88
CA LEU A 126 -1.64 -10.13 -1.03
C LEU A 126 -2.70 -11.02 -1.69
N VAL A 127 -3.73 -10.43 -2.33
CA VAL A 127 -4.80 -11.22 -2.97
C VAL A 127 -4.26 -11.99 -4.17
N THR A 128 -3.36 -11.38 -4.97
CA THR A 128 -2.73 -12.10 -6.07
C THR A 128 -1.90 -13.26 -5.57
N TYR A 129 -1.09 -13.07 -4.52
CA TYR A 129 -0.26 -14.13 -3.95
C TYR A 129 -1.10 -15.25 -3.34
N TYR A 130 -2.15 -14.90 -2.60
CA TYR A 130 -3.11 -15.85 -2.03
C TYR A 130 -3.72 -16.77 -3.08
N ARG A 131 -4.23 -16.19 -4.17
CA ARG A 131 -4.90 -16.93 -5.24
C ARG A 131 -3.93 -17.76 -6.08
N GLU A 132 -2.74 -17.25 -6.34
CA GLU A 132 -1.72 -17.92 -7.15
C GLU A 132 -1.13 -19.13 -6.44
N TYR A 133 -0.82 -18.98 -5.15
CA TYR A 133 -0.09 -20.00 -4.39
C TYR A 133 -0.95 -20.75 -3.37
N GLN A 134 -2.26 -20.48 -3.33
CA GLN A 134 -3.22 -21.15 -2.44
C GLN A 134 -2.77 -21.15 -0.97
N VAL A 135 -2.29 -20.02 -0.50
CA VAL A 135 -1.84 -19.82 0.89
C VAL A 135 -3.02 -19.92 1.84
N PRO A 136 -2.89 -20.51 3.05
CA PRO A 136 -3.96 -20.51 4.05
C PRO A 136 -4.45 -19.09 4.38
N GLU A 137 -5.77 -18.94 4.52
CA GLU A 137 -6.37 -17.63 4.82
C GLU A 137 -5.85 -17.04 6.14
N GLU A 138 -5.62 -17.87 7.15
CA GLU A 138 -5.05 -17.47 8.43
C GLU A 138 -3.71 -16.75 8.26
N THR A 139 -2.84 -17.25 7.37
CA THR A 139 -1.55 -16.61 7.07
C THR A 139 -1.73 -15.23 6.43
N MET A 140 -2.78 -15.04 5.62
CA MET A 140 -3.09 -13.73 5.04
C MET A 140 -3.61 -12.74 6.09
N ILE A 141 -4.39 -13.22 7.07
CA ILE A 141 -4.85 -12.41 8.20
C ILE A 141 -3.66 -12.01 9.08
N GLU A 142 -2.72 -12.91 9.36
CA GLU A 142 -1.46 -12.61 10.04
C GLU A 142 -0.65 -11.53 9.29
N ALA A 143 -0.57 -11.63 7.96
CA ALA A 143 0.09 -10.65 7.11
C ALA A 143 -0.58 -9.27 7.16
N LEU A 144 -1.89 -9.20 7.32
CA LEU A 144 -2.59 -7.94 7.53
C LEU A 144 -2.25 -7.30 8.89
N TYR A 145 -2.04 -8.09 9.96
CA TYR A 145 -1.51 -7.55 11.22
C TYR A 145 -0.10 -7.01 11.05
N VAL A 146 0.77 -7.69 10.29
CA VAL A 146 2.10 -7.15 9.95
C VAL A 146 1.99 -5.81 9.24
N ALA A 147 1.15 -5.73 8.21
CA ALA A 147 0.89 -4.48 7.48
C ALA A 147 0.37 -3.38 8.41
N ALA A 148 -0.63 -3.70 9.25
CA ALA A 148 -1.20 -2.75 10.20
C ALA A 148 -0.16 -2.23 11.20
N GLY A 149 0.68 -3.10 11.76
CA GLY A 149 1.74 -2.71 12.68
C GLY A 149 2.77 -1.79 12.05
N LEU A 150 3.19 -2.08 10.81
CA LEU A 150 4.09 -1.20 10.05
C LEU A 150 3.42 0.15 9.75
N GLY A 151 2.16 0.16 9.31
CA GLY A 151 1.39 1.37 9.04
C GLY A 151 1.22 2.23 10.30
N GLN A 152 1.01 1.61 11.45
CA GLN A 152 0.92 2.30 12.74
C GLN A 152 2.24 2.96 13.14
N ILE A 153 3.36 2.25 13.02
CA ILE A 153 4.70 2.82 13.31
C ILE A 153 4.96 4.02 12.39
N ILE A 154 4.62 3.90 11.11
CA ILE A 154 4.74 5.01 10.16
C ILE A 154 3.86 6.19 10.58
N ALA A 155 2.59 5.94 10.95
CA ALA A 155 1.66 6.98 11.41
C ALA A 155 2.14 7.72 12.65
N ASN A 156 2.77 6.99 13.60
CA ASN A 156 3.27 7.58 14.84
C ASN A 156 4.52 8.45 14.63
N ARG A 157 5.33 8.17 13.61
CA ARG A 157 6.60 8.85 13.35
C ARG A 157 6.55 9.85 12.19
N ALA A 158 5.65 9.64 11.22
CA ALA A 158 5.57 10.44 10.00
C ALA A 158 4.11 10.73 9.62
N TYR A 159 3.83 10.73 8.32
CA TYR A 159 2.53 10.99 7.73
C TYR A 159 2.04 9.78 6.96
N LEU A 160 0.71 9.65 6.80
CA LEU A 160 0.06 8.68 5.91
C LEU A 160 -0.68 9.38 4.75
N ALA A 161 -1.10 10.64 4.94
CA ALA A 161 -1.88 11.38 3.94
C ALA A 161 -0.96 12.14 2.95
N GLY A 162 -1.34 12.13 1.67
CA GLY A 162 -0.66 12.86 0.61
C GLY A 162 -0.61 14.37 0.84
N ALA A 163 -1.69 14.94 1.41
CA ALA A 163 -1.78 16.35 1.79
C ALA A 163 -0.76 16.76 2.85
N SER A 164 -0.33 15.84 3.70
CA SER A 164 0.66 16.11 4.76
C SER A 164 2.08 15.83 4.33
N GLY A 165 2.33 14.72 3.63
CA GLY A 165 3.68 14.23 3.37
C GLY A 165 3.99 13.90 1.90
N GLY A 166 3.11 14.24 0.95
CA GLY A 166 3.24 13.82 -0.43
C GLY A 166 2.80 12.36 -0.65
N CYS A 167 2.79 11.91 -1.89
CA CYS A 167 2.40 10.54 -2.23
C CYS A 167 3.38 9.48 -1.69
N GLN A 168 4.60 9.86 -1.30
CA GLN A 168 5.51 9.00 -0.54
C GLN A 168 4.87 8.52 0.78
N ALA A 169 4.05 9.36 1.42
CA ALA A 169 3.32 9.03 2.64
C ALA A 169 2.20 8.00 2.38
N GLU A 170 1.54 8.05 1.23
CA GLU A 170 0.45 7.13 0.86
C GLU A 170 0.97 5.87 0.18
N ILE A 171 1.46 6.00 -1.05
CA ILE A 171 1.94 4.89 -1.88
C ILE A 171 3.22 4.30 -1.28
N GLY A 172 4.12 5.14 -0.73
CA GLY A 172 5.31 4.67 -0.04
C GLY A 172 4.97 3.83 1.18
N SER A 173 4.07 4.30 2.04
CA SER A 173 3.61 3.53 3.22
C SER A 173 2.88 2.26 2.80
N GLY A 174 1.94 2.33 1.83
CA GLY A 174 1.26 1.15 1.31
C GLY A 174 2.24 0.11 0.74
N SER A 175 3.27 0.57 0.02
CA SER A 175 4.35 -0.28 -0.50
C SER A 175 5.18 -0.91 0.62
N GLY A 176 5.57 -0.15 1.64
CA GLY A 176 6.29 -0.66 2.81
C GLY A 176 5.49 -1.69 3.60
N MET A 177 4.20 -1.41 3.82
CA MET A 177 3.25 -2.32 4.47
C MET A 177 3.12 -3.64 3.68
N ALA A 178 2.95 -3.56 2.37
CA ALA A 178 2.83 -4.73 1.50
C ALA A 178 4.13 -5.54 1.42
N ALA A 179 5.30 -4.87 1.36
CA ALA A 179 6.59 -5.52 1.37
C ALA A 179 6.83 -6.33 2.66
N GLY A 180 6.53 -5.74 3.82
CA GLY A 180 6.64 -6.44 5.10
C GLY A 180 5.64 -7.59 5.23
N ALA A 181 4.39 -7.38 4.79
CA ALA A 181 3.34 -8.39 4.84
C ALA A 181 3.69 -9.62 3.98
N ILE A 182 4.16 -9.43 2.75
CA ILE A 182 4.54 -10.57 1.89
C ILE A 182 5.80 -11.27 2.37
N CYS A 183 6.73 -10.55 3.02
CA CYS A 183 7.87 -11.19 3.71
C CYS A 183 7.41 -12.13 4.81
N HIS A 184 6.40 -11.75 5.61
CA HIS A 184 5.81 -12.63 6.62
C HIS A 184 5.21 -13.89 5.98
N VAL A 185 4.39 -13.74 4.92
CA VAL A 185 3.80 -14.87 4.20
C VAL A 185 4.87 -15.85 3.70
N ARG A 186 6.06 -15.34 3.37
CA ARG A 186 7.22 -16.12 2.92
C ARG A 186 8.11 -16.64 4.06
N GLY A 187 7.68 -16.51 5.33
CA GLY A 187 8.41 -16.98 6.49
C GLY A 187 9.51 -16.06 7.00
N GLY A 188 9.57 -14.81 6.53
CA GLY A 188 10.51 -13.80 7.01
C GLY A 188 10.25 -13.40 8.46
N ASN A 189 11.30 -13.29 9.26
CA ASN A 189 11.23 -12.80 10.63
C ASN A 189 11.07 -11.27 10.70
N SER A 190 10.95 -10.71 11.89
CA SER A 190 10.76 -9.26 12.09
C SER A 190 11.88 -8.39 11.52
N GLU A 191 13.10 -8.93 11.38
CA GLU A 191 14.24 -8.23 10.78
C GLU A 191 14.09 -8.16 9.25
N VAL A 192 13.72 -9.26 8.60
CA VAL A 192 13.43 -9.31 7.16
C VAL A 192 12.27 -8.36 6.82
N ILE A 193 11.19 -8.39 7.63
CA ILE A 193 10.03 -7.50 7.51
C ILE A 193 10.46 -6.02 7.57
N ALA A 194 11.28 -5.66 8.55
CA ALA A 194 11.79 -4.30 8.72
C ALA A 194 12.66 -3.84 7.54
N ASN A 195 13.55 -4.70 7.05
CA ASN A 195 14.41 -4.42 5.90
C ASN A 195 13.60 -4.20 4.62
N ALA A 196 12.61 -5.06 4.36
CA ALA A 196 11.73 -4.93 3.20
C ALA A 196 10.96 -3.60 3.22
N CYS A 197 10.33 -3.27 4.35
CA CYS A 197 9.62 -2.01 4.52
C CYS A 197 10.55 -0.80 4.32
N ALA A 198 11.72 -0.80 4.94
CA ALA A 198 12.71 0.28 4.81
C ALA A 198 13.18 0.47 3.35
N MET A 199 13.41 -0.61 2.61
CA MET A 199 13.79 -0.54 1.20
C MET A 199 12.64 0.01 0.34
N ALA A 200 11.42 -0.47 0.56
CA ALA A 200 10.25 0.01 -0.17
C ALA A 200 9.99 1.51 0.04
N LEU A 201 10.10 2.00 1.28
CA LEU A 201 9.96 3.42 1.60
C LEU A 201 11.03 4.28 0.91
N LYS A 202 12.31 3.86 1.00
CA LYS A 202 13.42 4.61 0.38
C LYS A 202 13.27 4.75 -1.13
N ASN A 203 12.78 3.72 -1.82
CA ASN A 203 12.62 3.74 -3.27
C ASN A 203 11.58 4.76 -3.75
N LEU A 204 10.60 5.10 -2.90
CA LEU A 204 9.51 6.03 -3.22
C LEU A 204 9.63 7.37 -2.47
N MET A 205 10.76 7.60 -1.78
CA MET A 205 11.00 8.85 -1.06
C MET A 205 11.06 10.03 -2.06
N GLY A 206 10.38 11.12 -1.70
CA GLY A 206 10.26 12.30 -2.57
C GLY A 206 9.09 12.25 -3.55
N LEU A 207 8.30 11.17 -3.60
CA LEU A 207 7.13 11.10 -4.47
C LEU A 207 6.08 12.12 -4.04
N VAL A 208 5.79 13.08 -4.94
CA VAL A 208 4.85 14.18 -4.69
C VAL A 208 3.40 13.74 -4.81
N CYS A 209 2.46 14.45 -4.19
CA CYS A 209 1.02 14.24 -4.36
C CYS A 209 0.44 15.36 -5.22
N ASP A 210 0.19 15.07 -6.49
CA ASP A 210 -0.18 16.01 -7.54
C ASP A 210 -1.38 15.54 -8.39
N PRO A 211 -2.53 15.21 -7.74
CA PRO A 211 -3.68 14.64 -8.42
C PRO A 211 -4.34 15.68 -9.33
N VAL A 212 -4.61 15.29 -10.59
CA VAL A 212 -5.32 16.12 -11.58
C VAL A 212 -6.72 16.42 -11.07
N ALA A 213 -7.09 17.70 -11.10
CA ALA A 213 -8.36 18.20 -10.57
C ALA A 213 -8.62 17.78 -9.09
N GLY A 214 -7.58 17.50 -8.30
CA GLY A 214 -7.72 17.02 -6.92
C GLY A 214 -8.35 15.63 -6.78
N LEU A 215 -8.60 14.91 -7.88
CA LEU A 215 -9.24 13.60 -7.87
C LEU A 215 -8.24 12.47 -7.67
N VAL A 216 -8.62 11.46 -6.86
CA VAL A 216 -7.80 10.27 -6.61
C VAL A 216 -7.86 9.31 -7.82
N GLU A 217 -7.50 9.83 -8.98
CA GLU A 217 -7.57 9.15 -10.29
C GLU A 217 -6.23 9.18 -11.01
N VAL A 218 -5.81 10.34 -11.50
CA VAL A 218 -4.54 10.53 -12.22
C VAL A 218 -3.63 11.44 -11.39
N PRO A 219 -2.42 10.97 -11.01
CA PRO A 219 -1.76 9.71 -11.39
C PRO A 219 -2.03 8.53 -10.43
N CYS A 220 -2.91 8.69 -9.45
CA CYS A 220 -3.05 7.82 -8.27
C CYS A 220 -3.28 6.35 -8.63
N VAL A 221 -4.20 6.04 -9.55
CA VAL A 221 -4.51 4.65 -9.93
C VAL A 221 -3.27 3.94 -10.46
N LYS A 222 -2.48 4.58 -11.32
CA LYS A 222 -1.26 3.98 -11.87
C LYS A 222 -0.10 3.96 -10.86
N ARG A 223 -0.09 4.86 -9.88
CA ARG A 223 0.88 4.81 -8.77
C ARG A 223 0.67 3.62 -7.84
N ASN A 224 -0.57 3.10 -7.70
CA ASN A 224 -0.79 1.84 -6.99
C ASN A 224 -0.02 0.68 -7.63
N VAL A 225 0.06 0.63 -8.97
CA VAL A 225 0.90 -0.34 -9.69
C VAL A 225 2.37 -0.18 -9.28
N GLY A 226 2.89 1.05 -9.35
CA GLY A 226 4.28 1.33 -8.95
C GLY A 226 4.57 0.90 -7.50
N GLY A 227 3.64 1.19 -6.58
CA GLY A 227 3.76 0.80 -5.17
C GLY A 227 3.76 -0.72 -4.97
N ALA A 228 2.88 -1.45 -5.67
CA ALA A 228 2.80 -2.91 -5.58
C ALA A 228 4.04 -3.61 -6.16
N VAL A 229 4.52 -3.15 -7.31
CA VAL A 229 5.75 -3.67 -7.94
C VAL A 229 6.97 -3.39 -7.06
N ASN A 230 7.10 -2.18 -6.51
CA ASN A 230 8.16 -1.81 -5.58
C ASN A 230 8.12 -2.66 -4.29
N ALA A 231 6.93 -2.95 -3.77
CA ALA A 231 6.76 -3.81 -2.59
C ALA A 231 7.34 -5.21 -2.81
N LEU A 232 7.02 -5.84 -3.95
CA LEU A 232 7.53 -7.16 -4.30
C LEU A 232 9.04 -7.16 -4.52
N ALA A 233 9.58 -6.16 -5.22
CA ALA A 233 11.02 -6.01 -5.42
C ALA A 233 11.76 -5.83 -4.07
N ALA A 234 11.23 -5.02 -3.17
CA ALA A 234 11.80 -4.82 -1.84
C ALA A 234 11.72 -6.09 -0.97
N ALA A 235 10.61 -6.83 -1.06
CA ALA A 235 10.45 -8.10 -0.36
C ALA A 235 11.44 -9.16 -0.85
N ASP A 236 11.58 -9.33 -2.16
CA ASP A 236 12.52 -10.28 -2.75
C ASP A 236 13.98 -9.95 -2.35
N MET A 237 14.35 -8.67 -2.36
CA MET A 237 15.68 -8.26 -1.88
C MET A 237 15.89 -8.64 -0.41
N ALA A 238 14.92 -8.37 0.46
CA ALA A 238 15.01 -8.69 1.90
C ALA A 238 15.07 -10.20 2.16
N LEU A 239 14.25 -10.98 1.46
CA LEU A 239 14.25 -12.45 1.53
C LEU A 239 15.55 -13.06 0.98
N ALA A 240 16.19 -12.40 0.02
CA ALA A 240 17.52 -12.78 -0.47
C ALA A 240 18.66 -12.41 0.49
N GLY A 241 18.34 -11.81 1.65
CA GLY A 241 19.33 -11.40 2.67
C GLY A 241 19.94 -10.02 2.46
N ILE A 242 19.42 -9.23 1.51
CA ILE A 242 19.88 -7.85 1.31
C ILE A 242 19.26 -6.97 2.41
N THR A 243 20.11 -6.21 3.11
CA THR A 243 19.72 -5.35 4.22
C THR A 243 19.63 -3.89 3.83
N SER A 244 18.75 -3.15 4.49
CA SER A 244 18.54 -1.73 4.24
C SER A 244 19.73 -0.83 4.58
N LYS A 245 20.68 -1.23 5.41
CA LYS A 245 21.77 -0.42 6.02
C LYS A 245 21.26 0.72 6.91
N ILE A 246 20.22 1.43 6.54
CA ILE A 246 19.55 2.43 7.40
C ILE A 246 18.36 1.76 8.06
N PRO A 247 18.25 1.75 9.40
CA PRO A 247 17.12 1.17 10.11
C PRO A 247 15.79 1.79 9.68
N ILE A 248 14.72 0.99 9.68
CA ILE A 248 13.38 1.42 9.24
C ILE A 248 12.90 2.68 9.98
N ASP A 249 13.12 2.78 11.27
CA ASP A 249 12.68 3.93 12.06
C ASP A 249 13.31 5.24 11.58
N GLN A 250 14.60 5.20 11.24
CA GLN A 250 15.30 6.35 10.67
C GLN A 250 14.87 6.65 9.23
N VAL A 251 14.50 5.63 8.45
CA VAL A 251 13.95 5.82 7.09
C VAL A 251 12.59 6.52 7.18
N ILE A 252 11.75 6.17 8.16
CA ILE A 252 10.46 6.82 8.40
C ILE A 252 10.67 8.29 8.82
N ASP A 253 11.63 8.56 9.72
CA ASP A 253 11.96 9.93 10.13
C ASP A 253 12.46 10.77 8.94
N ALA A 254 13.30 10.18 8.06
CA ALA A 254 13.75 10.84 6.84
C ALA A 254 12.59 11.12 5.87
N MET A 255 11.64 10.18 5.75
CA MET A 255 10.42 10.39 4.94
C MET A 255 9.59 11.56 5.47
N LYS A 256 9.47 11.68 6.81
CA LYS A 256 8.81 12.82 7.44
C LYS A 256 9.53 14.13 7.08
N GLU A 257 10.83 14.18 7.24
CA GLU A 257 11.64 15.37 6.93
C GLU A 257 11.48 15.81 5.46
N VAL A 258 11.48 14.84 4.52
CA VAL A 258 11.25 15.14 3.09
C VAL A 258 9.83 15.70 2.88
N GLY A 259 8.82 15.11 3.53
CA GLY A 259 7.44 15.61 3.47
C GLY A 259 7.30 17.03 4.01
N ASP A 260 7.95 17.35 5.14
CA ASP A 260 7.94 18.68 5.74
C ASP A 260 8.57 19.74 4.81
N LYS A 261 9.59 19.35 4.04
CA LYS A 261 10.30 20.21 3.07
C LYS A 261 9.64 20.27 1.69
N MET A 262 8.64 19.43 1.43
CA MET A 262 7.94 19.41 0.15
C MET A 262 7.11 20.67 -0.02
N ASP A 263 7.22 21.31 -1.19
CA ASP A 263 6.43 22.50 -1.51
C ASP A 263 4.93 22.22 -1.39
N VAL A 264 4.17 23.17 -0.89
CA VAL A 264 2.72 23.06 -0.69
C VAL A 264 1.97 22.73 -1.98
N THR A 265 2.45 23.22 -3.13
CA THR A 265 1.86 22.95 -4.44
C THR A 265 1.94 21.48 -4.87
N LEU A 266 2.79 20.70 -4.19
CA LEU A 266 3.05 19.28 -4.45
C LEU A 266 2.43 18.35 -3.39
N ARG A 267 1.54 18.89 -2.53
CA ARG A 267 0.87 18.17 -1.44
C ARG A 267 -0.64 18.17 -1.61
N GLU A 268 -1.12 17.47 -2.64
CA GLU A 268 -2.56 17.22 -2.94
C GLU A 268 -3.38 18.50 -3.23
N THR A 269 -2.73 19.58 -3.64
CA THR A 269 -3.42 20.85 -3.91
C THR A 269 -4.00 20.97 -5.32
N GLY A 270 -3.65 20.04 -6.23
CA GLY A 270 -4.08 20.12 -7.64
C GLY A 270 -3.40 21.26 -8.42
N ILE A 271 -2.38 21.92 -7.85
CA ILE A 271 -1.73 23.12 -8.45
C ILE A 271 -0.44 22.73 -9.17
N GLY A 272 0.42 21.96 -8.51
CA GLY A 272 1.77 21.63 -9.00
C GLY A 272 1.85 20.23 -9.64
N GLY A 273 3.06 19.84 -10.06
CA GLY A 273 3.32 18.55 -10.67
C GLY A 273 2.51 18.27 -11.93
N VAL A 274 1.98 17.04 -12.10
CA VAL A 274 1.18 16.70 -13.29
C VAL A 274 -0.15 17.45 -13.35
N ALA A 275 -0.73 17.83 -12.22
CA ALA A 275 -1.95 18.64 -12.16
C ALA A 275 -1.73 20.05 -12.74
N GLY A 276 -0.55 20.65 -12.54
CA GLY A 276 -0.19 21.96 -13.04
C GLY A 276 0.20 22.00 -14.51
N THR A 277 0.26 20.87 -15.21
CA THR A 277 0.54 20.85 -16.65
C THR A 277 -0.63 21.41 -17.46
N PRO A 278 -0.41 21.95 -18.69
CA PRO A 278 -1.51 22.43 -19.53
C PRO A 278 -2.61 21.37 -19.74
N ALA A 279 -2.25 20.10 -19.88
CA ALA A 279 -3.21 19.00 -20.02
C ALA A 279 -4.00 18.76 -18.72
N GLY A 280 -3.32 18.81 -17.55
CA GLY A 280 -3.97 18.68 -16.25
C GLY A 280 -4.96 19.80 -15.97
N GLN A 281 -4.59 21.04 -16.27
CA GLN A 281 -5.44 22.21 -16.12
C GLN A 281 -6.66 22.16 -17.04
N ALA A 282 -6.47 21.76 -18.32
CA ALA A 282 -7.59 21.61 -19.25
C ALA A 282 -8.62 20.55 -18.79
N VAL A 283 -8.17 19.49 -18.11
CA VAL A 283 -9.09 18.52 -17.47
C VAL A 283 -9.84 19.15 -16.32
N ALA A 284 -9.16 19.88 -15.43
CA ALA A 284 -9.79 20.55 -14.30
C ALA A 284 -10.84 21.56 -14.75
N GLU A 285 -10.53 22.40 -15.75
CA GLU A 285 -11.48 23.35 -16.36
C GLU A 285 -12.71 22.64 -16.95
N LYS A 286 -12.52 21.53 -17.67
CA LYS A 286 -13.62 20.73 -18.23
C LYS A 286 -14.55 20.18 -17.17
N LEU A 287 -14.01 19.87 -15.97
CA LEU A 287 -14.78 19.37 -14.82
C LEU A 287 -15.37 20.51 -13.97
N GLY A 288 -15.08 21.76 -14.27
CA GLY A 288 -15.53 22.92 -13.50
C GLY A 288 -14.82 23.08 -12.14
N MET A 289 -13.57 22.66 -12.07
CA MET A 289 -12.75 22.64 -10.86
C MET A 289 -11.55 23.58 -10.99
#